data_ea77d25cb2ab832024f04c06670de195
#
_entry.id   ea77d25cb2ab832024f04c06670de195
#
_cell.length_a   1.000
_cell.length_b   1.000
_cell.length_c   1.000
_cell.angle_alpha   90.00
_cell.angle_beta   90.00
_cell.angle_gamma   90.00
#
_symmetry.space_group_name_H-M   'P 1'
#
loop_
_entity.id
_entity.type
_entity.pdbx_description
1 polymer ?
#
loop_
_entity_poly.entity_id
_entity_poly.type
_entity_poly.pdbx_seq_one_letter_code
_entity_poly.pdbx_strand_id
1 'polypeptide(L)'
;MTIKKEIITKRQREVLEIIYDHLITAGFPPSFSELKEKLNISSNQSLLDIFSILEKNNFISREEGSARGIKILKKGYKAISARPLAPVVGFTSAGGFTEAIEEIDAWQPLSKDVETIADDVMIVRVMGNSMINANIEDGDLILFKKTKEFISGDIVLAQTPEGTTVKRFISQNKSPYQFLKPENPKYPIILFTDEMEMTGKMIKKL
;
A
#
# COMPACT_ATOMS: atom_id res chain seq x y z
N MET A 1 -13.62 2.40 -33.25
CA MET A 1 -13.65 1.42 -32.13
C MET A 1 -14.51 2.02 -31.04
N THR A 2 -15.74 1.56 -30.87
CA THR A 2 -16.67 2.09 -29.87
C THR A 2 -16.21 1.55 -28.49
N ILE A 3 -15.71 2.42 -27.62
CA ILE A 3 -15.39 2.06 -26.25
C ILE A 3 -16.71 1.71 -25.58
N LYS A 4 -16.98 0.42 -25.42
CA LYS A 4 -18.10 -0.08 -24.60
C LYS A 4 -17.85 0.43 -23.18
N LYS A 5 -18.62 1.46 -22.77
CA LYS A 5 -18.64 1.92 -21.38
C LYS A 5 -19.10 0.72 -20.55
N GLU A 6 -18.18 0.05 -19.88
CA GLU A 6 -18.51 -1.05 -18.98
C GLU A 6 -19.35 -0.47 -17.84
N ILE A 7 -20.66 -0.65 -17.97
CA ILE A 7 -21.64 -0.11 -17.03
C ILE A 7 -21.67 -1.06 -15.85
N ILE A 8 -21.11 -0.61 -14.73
CA ILE A 8 -21.28 -1.27 -13.43
C ILE A 8 -22.75 -1.20 -13.01
N THR A 9 -23.34 -2.31 -12.58
CA THR A 9 -24.73 -2.34 -12.10
C THR A 9 -24.84 -1.59 -10.76
N LYS A 10 -26.06 -1.17 -10.40
CA LYS A 10 -26.32 -0.52 -9.11
C LYS A 10 -25.83 -1.39 -7.93
N ARG A 11 -26.07 -2.70 -8.01
CA ARG A 11 -25.69 -3.64 -6.94
C ARG A 11 -24.16 -3.83 -6.83
N GLN A 12 -23.47 -3.88 -7.96
CA GLN A 12 -22.01 -3.94 -7.99
C GLN A 12 -21.37 -2.65 -7.44
N ARG A 13 -21.95 -1.49 -7.76
CA ARG A 13 -21.53 -0.20 -7.22
C ARG A 13 -21.69 -0.17 -5.69
N GLU A 14 -22.84 -0.58 -5.18
CA GLU A 14 -23.15 -0.65 -3.76
C GLU A 14 -22.14 -1.53 -2.99
N VAL A 15 -21.74 -2.67 -3.57
CA VAL A 15 -20.68 -3.52 -2.99
C VAL A 15 -19.35 -2.77 -2.88
N LEU A 16 -18.94 -2.07 -3.94
CA LEU A 16 -17.69 -1.29 -3.92
C LEU A 16 -17.74 -0.14 -2.92
N GLU A 17 -18.86 0.55 -2.81
CA GLU A 17 -19.07 1.65 -1.87
C GLU A 17 -18.98 1.14 -0.42
N ILE A 18 -19.61 0.01 -0.11
CA ILE A 18 -19.54 -0.61 1.22
C ILE A 18 -18.09 -1.01 1.57
N ILE A 19 -17.36 -1.61 0.61
CA ILE A 19 -15.95 -1.97 0.83
C ILE A 19 -15.11 -0.71 1.09
N TYR A 20 -15.31 0.34 0.30
CA TYR A 20 -14.61 1.61 0.42
C TYR A 20 -14.85 2.27 1.78
N ASP A 21 -16.10 2.39 2.18
CA ASP A 21 -16.48 3.00 3.46
C ASP A 21 -15.93 2.20 4.65
N HIS A 22 -15.91 0.87 4.53
CA HIS A 22 -15.37 0.00 5.59
C HIS A 22 -13.84 0.15 5.72
N LEU A 23 -13.13 0.28 4.61
CA LEU A 23 -11.70 0.57 4.62
C LEU A 23 -11.38 1.87 5.35
N ILE A 24 -12.15 2.94 5.09
CA ILE A 24 -11.93 4.24 5.74
C ILE A 24 -12.32 4.21 7.23
N THR A 25 -13.43 3.54 7.57
CA THR A 25 -13.98 3.62 8.92
C THR A 25 -13.42 2.59 9.88
N ALA A 26 -13.17 1.38 9.40
CA ALA A 26 -12.70 0.25 10.21
C ALA A 26 -11.20 -0.07 10.01
N GLY A 27 -10.56 0.46 8.96
CA GLY A 27 -9.15 0.20 8.67
C GLY A 27 -8.87 -1.11 7.92
N PHE A 28 -9.89 -1.90 7.61
CA PHE A 28 -9.78 -3.18 6.91
C PHE A 28 -11.01 -3.47 6.03
N PRO A 29 -10.89 -4.37 5.03
CA PRO A 29 -12.04 -4.76 4.22
C PRO A 29 -13.11 -5.48 5.04
N PRO A 30 -14.39 -5.37 4.67
CA PRO A 30 -15.45 -6.11 5.35
C PRO A 30 -15.36 -7.61 5.08
N SER A 31 -15.74 -8.41 6.04
CA SER A 31 -15.96 -9.84 5.89
C SER A 31 -17.18 -10.14 5.02
N PHE A 32 -17.30 -11.38 4.53
CA PHE A 32 -18.48 -11.84 3.79
C PHE A 32 -19.79 -11.67 4.60
N SER A 33 -19.74 -11.92 5.91
CA SER A 33 -20.89 -11.76 6.78
C SER A 33 -21.34 -10.31 6.90
N GLU A 34 -20.40 -9.39 7.11
CA GLU A 34 -20.66 -7.95 7.18
C GLU A 34 -21.20 -7.41 5.85
N LEU A 35 -20.66 -7.89 4.72
CA LEU A 35 -21.17 -7.52 3.39
C LEU A 35 -22.59 -8.02 3.17
N LYS A 36 -22.89 -9.27 3.52
CA LYS A 36 -24.24 -9.84 3.37
C LYS A 36 -25.26 -9.07 4.20
N GLU A 37 -24.92 -8.74 5.44
CA GLU A 37 -25.77 -7.95 6.33
C GLU A 37 -26.05 -6.57 5.72
N LYS A 38 -25.01 -5.81 5.36
CA LYS A 38 -25.16 -4.47 4.77
C LYS A 38 -25.92 -4.46 3.44
N LEU A 39 -25.76 -5.53 2.65
CA LEU A 39 -26.43 -5.70 1.36
C LEU A 39 -27.82 -6.34 1.48
N ASN A 40 -28.21 -6.79 2.66
CA ASN A 40 -29.44 -7.57 2.87
C ASN A 40 -29.52 -8.80 1.95
N ILE A 41 -28.42 -9.55 1.85
CA ILE A 41 -28.31 -10.80 1.07
C ILE A 41 -28.24 -11.99 2.01
N SER A 42 -29.11 -12.98 1.84
CA SER A 42 -29.07 -14.23 2.62
C SER A 42 -28.07 -15.26 2.06
N SER A 43 -27.90 -15.29 0.73
CA SER A 43 -27.10 -16.28 0.03
C SER A 43 -25.63 -15.88 -0.13
N ASN A 44 -24.71 -16.79 0.23
CA ASN A 44 -23.29 -16.63 -0.09
C ASN A 44 -23.05 -16.66 -1.60
N GLN A 45 -23.79 -17.49 -2.34
CA GLN A 45 -23.64 -17.63 -3.78
C GLN A 45 -23.90 -16.30 -4.50
N SER A 46 -24.95 -15.58 -4.12
CA SER A 46 -25.26 -14.28 -4.73
C SER A 46 -24.13 -13.26 -4.56
N LEU A 47 -23.44 -13.26 -3.40
CA LEU A 47 -22.29 -12.38 -3.19
C LEU A 47 -21.08 -12.85 -3.98
N LEU A 48 -20.83 -14.14 -4.07
CA LEU A 48 -19.76 -14.72 -4.87
C LEU A 48 -19.92 -14.42 -6.37
N ASP A 49 -21.15 -14.48 -6.88
CA ASP A 49 -21.45 -14.13 -8.27
C ASP A 49 -21.15 -12.66 -8.57
N ILE A 50 -21.51 -11.75 -7.65
CA ILE A 50 -21.16 -10.32 -7.78
C ILE A 50 -19.64 -10.15 -7.77
N PHE A 51 -18.93 -10.78 -6.86
CA PHE A 51 -17.46 -10.69 -6.80
C PHE A 51 -16.80 -11.25 -8.05
N SER A 52 -17.23 -12.41 -8.55
CA SER A 52 -16.71 -12.99 -9.78
C SER A 52 -16.78 -12.02 -10.95
N ILE A 53 -17.90 -11.29 -11.09
CA ILE A 53 -18.07 -10.28 -12.12
C ILE A 53 -17.16 -9.06 -11.88
N LEU A 54 -17.04 -8.59 -10.62
CA LEU A 54 -16.18 -7.47 -10.28
C LEU A 54 -14.70 -7.78 -10.53
N GLU A 55 -14.24 -8.99 -10.20
CA GLU A 55 -12.87 -9.46 -10.47
C GLU A 55 -12.61 -9.61 -11.96
N LYS A 56 -13.50 -10.30 -12.69
CA LYS A 56 -13.38 -10.49 -14.14
C LYS A 56 -13.24 -9.17 -14.89
N ASN A 57 -13.84 -8.11 -14.38
CA ASN A 57 -13.81 -6.77 -14.95
C ASN A 57 -12.73 -5.86 -14.35
N ASN A 58 -11.86 -6.38 -13.48
CA ASN A 58 -10.79 -5.64 -12.81
C ASN A 58 -11.27 -4.44 -11.97
N PHE A 59 -12.41 -4.57 -11.29
CA PHE A 59 -12.86 -3.60 -10.29
C PHE A 59 -12.29 -3.89 -8.91
N ILE A 60 -12.11 -5.18 -8.60
CA ILE A 60 -11.48 -5.68 -7.37
C ILE A 60 -10.48 -6.78 -7.70
N SER A 61 -9.61 -7.10 -6.74
CA SER A 61 -8.91 -8.38 -6.65
C SER A 61 -9.22 -9.01 -5.30
N ARG A 62 -9.14 -10.34 -5.23
CA ARG A 62 -9.30 -11.08 -3.98
C ARG A 62 -8.12 -12.00 -3.77
N GLU A 63 -7.74 -12.18 -2.52
CA GLU A 63 -6.76 -13.15 -2.09
C GLU A 63 -7.50 -14.40 -1.61
N GLU A 64 -7.22 -15.56 -2.23
CA GLU A 64 -7.84 -16.81 -1.86
C GLU A 64 -7.47 -17.20 -0.43
N GLY A 65 -8.47 -17.67 0.33
CA GLY A 65 -8.30 -18.10 1.73
C GLY A 65 -8.31 -16.96 2.75
N SER A 66 -8.29 -15.70 2.33
CA SER A 66 -8.38 -14.54 3.23
C SER A 66 -9.82 -14.08 3.41
N ALA A 67 -10.30 -14.05 4.65
CA ALA A 67 -11.63 -13.55 4.99
C ALA A 67 -11.81 -12.04 4.69
N ARG A 68 -10.71 -11.30 4.58
CA ARG A 68 -10.65 -9.85 4.35
C ARG A 68 -9.72 -9.46 3.18
N GLY A 69 -9.34 -10.42 2.32
CA GLY A 69 -8.42 -10.24 1.21
C GLY A 69 -9.00 -9.51 -0.01
N ILE A 70 -9.93 -8.58 0.17
CA ILE A 70 -10.55 -7.82 -0.92
C ILE A 70 -9.81 -6.48 -1.09
N LYS A 71 -9.34 -6.22 -2.32
CA LYS A 71 -8.71 -4.95 -2.71
C LYS A 71 -9.51 -4.30 -3.83
N ILE A 72 -9.87 -3.03 -3.68
CA ILE A 72 -10.44 -2.23 -4.78
C ILE A 72 -9.30 -1.83 -5.71
N LEU A 73 -9.47 -2.09 -7.00
CA LEU A 73 -8.52 -1.70 -8.03
C LEU A 73 -8.87 -0.31 -8.61
N LYS A 74 -7.93 0.29 -9.34
CA LYS A 74 -8.08 1.62 -9.95
C LYS A 74 -9.41 1.82 -10.69
N LYS A 75 -9.87 0.79 -11.40
CA LYS A 75 -11.14 0.80 -12.13
C LYS A 75 -12.34 0.83 -11.17
N GLY A 76 -12.25 0.14 -10.04
CA GLY A 76 -13.26 0.14 -8.98
C GLY A 76 -13.43 1.53 -8.37
N TYR A 77 -12.33 2.19 -7.97
CA TYR A 77 -12.39 3.57 -7.46
C TYR A 77 -13.03 4.54 -8.45
N LYS A 78 -12.67 4.45 -9.73
CA LYS A 78 -13.30 5.26 -10.78
C LYS A 78 -14.81 5.00 -10.92
N ALA A 79 -15.22 3.74 -10.77
CA ALA A 79 -16.63 3.35 -10.90
C ALA A 79 -17.51 3.95 -9.80
N ILE A 80 -16.98 4.14 -8.60
CA ILE A 80 -17.69 4.78 -7.48
C ILE A 80 -17.34 6.27 -7.31
N SER A 81 -16.55 6.84 -8.23
CA SER A 81 -16.09 8.24 -8.17
C SER A 81 -15.33 8.59 -6.88
N ALA A 82 -14.65 7.60 -6.30
CA ALA A 82 -13.86 7.74 -5.09
C ALA A 82 -12.37 7.90 -5.40
N ARG A 83 -11.62 8.46 -4.44
CA ARG A 83 -10.15 8.51 -4.52
C ARG A 83 -9.57 7.14 -4.16
N PRO A 84 -8.54 6.67 -4.87
CA PRO A 84 -7.80 5.50 -4.44
C PRO A 84 -7.27 5.65 -3.01
N LEU A 85 -7.26 4.55 -2.28
CA LEU A 85 -6.73 4.47 -0.92
C LEU A 85 -5.36 3.80 -0.94
N ALA A 86 -4.45 4.25 -0.08
CA ALA A 86 -3.23 3.55 0.25
C ALA A 86 -3.26 3.09 1.71
N PRO A 87 -2.76 1.89 2.02
CA PRO A 87 -2.64 1.43 3.39
C PRO A 87 -1.58 2.25 4.12
N VAL A 88 -1.88 2.65 5.35
CA VAL A 88 -0.93 3.22 6.30
C VAL A 88 -0.44 2.09 7.17
N VAL A 89 0.85 1.82 7.12
CA VAL A 89 1.49 0.77 7.92
C VAL A 89 2.40 1.38 8.96
N GLY A 90 2.33 0.86 10.19
CA GLY A 90 3.29 1.16 11.24
C GLY A 90 4.61 0.42 11.02
N PHE A 91 5.68 0.87 11.63
CA PHE A 91 6.88 0.06 11.79
C PHE A 91 6.68 -0.86 12.99
N THR A 92 6.39 -2.11 12.74
CA THR A 92 6.72 -3.16 13.68
C THR A 92 7.95 -3.90 13.19
N SER A 93 8.76 -4.28 14.12
CA SER A 93 10.01 -4.95 13.90
C SER A 93 9.82 -6.23 13.09
N ALA A 94 10.45 -6.34 11.92
CA ALA A 94 10.71 -7.59 11.21
C ALA A 94 9.71 -8.06 10.13
N GLY A 95 9.17 -7.18 9.29
CA GLY A 95 8.38 -7.64 8.13
C GLY A 95 8.73 -6.93 6.83
N GLY A 96 8.83 -7.67 5.72
CA GLY A 96 8.93 -7.11 4.37
C GLY A 96 7.61 -6.45 3.91
N PHE A 97 7.58 -5.92 2.68
CA PHE A 97 6.40 -5.26 2.10
C PHE A 97 5.12 -6.14 2.15
N THR A 98 5.28 -7.46 2.16
CA THR A 98 4.19 -8.43 2.21
C THR A 98 3.67 -8.64 3.64
N GLU A 99 4.55 -8.58 4.66
CA GLU A 99 4.19 -8.76 6.07
C GLU A 99 3.68 -7.48 6.72
N ALA A 100 4.12 -6.30 6.22
CA ALA A 100 3.59 -5.00 6.63
C ALA A 100 2.09 -4.82 6.29
N ILE A 101 1.54 -5.62 5.36
CA ILE A 101 0.11 -5.61 5.02
C ILE A 101 -0.74 -6.21 6.15
N GLU A 102 -0.18 -7.03 7.02
CA GLU A 102 -0.90 -7.62 8.16
C GLU A 102 -1.14 -6.62 9.31
N GLU A 103 -0.42 -5.47 9.31
CA GLU A 103 -0.50 -4.44 10.34
C GLU A 103 -0.91 -3.07 9.76
N ILE A 104 -1.97 -3.07 8.95
CA ILE A 104 -2.53 -1.82 8.42
C ILE A 104 -3.25 -1.08 9.55
N ASP A 105 -2.72 0.08 9.94
CA ASP A 105 -3.34 0.96 10.94
C ASP A 105 -4.57 1.68 10.39
N ALA A 106 -4.52 2.09 9.13
CA ALA A 106 -5.56 2.89 8.49
C ALA A 106 -5.44 2.86 6.96
N TRP A 107 -6.44 3.41 6.27
CA TRP A 107 -6.38 3.68 4.84
C TRP A 107 -6.53 5.18 4.60
N GLN A 108 -5.66 5.74 3.77
CA GLN A 108 -5.66 7.17 3.47
C GLN A 108 -5.92 7.42 1.98
N PRO A 109 -6.87 8.34 1.64
CA PRO A 109 -7.11 8.74 0.26
C PRO A 109 -5.88 9.40 -0.37
N LEU A 110 -5.49 8.92 -1.52
CA LEU A 110 -4.37 9.46 -2.30
C LEU A 110 -4.75 10.78 -2.97
N SER A 111 -3.78 11.66 -3.11
CA SER A 111 -3.91 12.88 -3.91
C SER A 111 -3.88 12.55 -5.42
N LYS A 112 -4.49 13.43 -6.24
CA LYS A 112 -4.66 13.20 -7.68
C LYS A 112 -3.36 12.92 -8.45
N ASP A 113 -2.26 13.53 -8.02
CA ASP A 113 -0.94 13.41 -8.65
C ASP A 113 -0.36 11.99 -8.56
N VAL A 114 -0.81 11.18 -7.59
CA VAL A 114 -0.34 9.79 -7.38
C VAL A 114 -1.41 8.72 -7.63
N GLU A 115 -2.61 9.08 -8.05
CA GLU A 115 -3.70 8.12 -8.37
C GLU A 115 -3.31 7.08 -9.43
N THR A 116 -2.39 7.43 -10.33
CA THR A 116 -1.95 6.51 -11.41
C THR A 116 -1.13 5.33 -10.93
N ILE A 117 -0.52 5.44 -9.75
CA ILE A 117 0.35 4.42 -9.14
C ILE A 117 -0.28 3.79 -7.89
N ALA A 118 -1.58 4.00 -7.67
CA ALA A 118 -2.28 3.62 -6.43
C ALA A 118 -2.18 2.13 -6.07
N ASP A 119 -2.04 1.25 -7.06
CA ASP A 119 -1.98 -0.20 -6.83
C ASP A 119 -0.62 -0.67 -6.27
N ASP A 120 0.42 0.16 -6.42
CA ASP A 120 1.81 -0.18 -6.07
C ASP A 120 2.37 0.72 -4.96
N VAL A 121 1.53 1.35 -4.15
CA VAL A 121 1.98 2.27 -3.10
C VAL A 121 1.52 1.85 -1.71
N MET A 122 2.31 2.27 -0.73
CA MET A 122 1.95 2.23 0.69
C MET A 122 2.39 3.52 1.38
N ILE A 123 1.74 3.85 2.47
CA ILE A 123 2.14 4.95 3.35
C ILE A 123 2.79 4.33 4.58
N VAL A 124 3.96 4.84 4.92
CA VAL A 124 4.73 4.38 6.09
C VAL A 124 4.80 5.50 7.11
N ARG A 125 4.45 5.21 8.36
CA ARG A 125 4.69 6.13 9.47
C ARG A 125 6.13 5.97 9.94
N VAL A 126 6.91 7.04 9.85
CA VAL A 126 8.32 7.05 10.29
C VAL A 126 8.41 7.01 11.80
N MET A 127 9.37 6.24 12.31
CA MET A 127 9.75 6.23 13.71
C MET A 127 11.22 6.65 13.85
N GLY A 128 11.47 7.56 14.78
CA GLY A 128 12.81 8.06 15.07
C GLY A 128 13.27 9.18 14.14
N ASN A 129 14.53 9.59 14.30
CA ASN A 129 15.08 10.80 13.68
C ASN A 129 16.31 10.55 12.80
N SER A 130 16.48 9.32 12.31
CA SER A 130 17.64 8.95 11.48
C SER A 130 17.68 9.68 10.12
N MET A 131 16.58 10.28 9.69
CA MET A 131 16.43 10.98 8.41
C MET A 131 16.13 12.49 8.56
N ILE A 132 16.38 13.07 9.73
CA ILE A 132 15.97 14.44 10.08
C ILE A 132 16.54 15.51 9.13
N ASN A 133 17.79 15.34 8.66
CA ASN A 133 18.43 16.26 7.72
C ASN A 133 17.89 16.13 6.28
N ALA A 134 17.04 15.12 6.02
CA ALA A 134 16.24 15.01 4.79
C ALA A 134 14.81 15.54 5.00
N ASN A 135 14.56 16.28 6.08
CA ASN A 135 13.24 16.79 6.47
C ASN A 135 12.19 15.67 6.68
N ILE A 136 12.66 14.53 7.20
CA ILE A 136 11.83 13.39 7.60
C ILE A 136 11.99 13.20 9.10
N GLU A 137 10.90 13.41 9.83
CA GLU A 137 10.86 13.44 11.28
C GLU A 137 10.03 12.27 11.84
N ASP A 138 10.15 12.06 13.14
CA ASP A 138 9.34 11.07 13.85
C ASP A 138 7.84 11.37 13.69
N GLY A 139 7.06 10.34 13.37
CA GLY A 139 5.62 10.46 13.13
C GLY A 139 5.20 10.85 11.71
N ASP A 140 6.15 11.27 10.86
CA ASP A 140 5.84 11.62 9.46
C ASP A 140 5.25 10.46 8.68
N LEU A 141 4.30 10.78 7.79
CA LEU A 141 3.73 9.84 6.83
C LEU A 141 4.43 10.00 5.48
N ILE A 142 5.02 8.93 5.00
CA ILE A 142 5.74 8.92 3.72
C ILE A 142 5.10 7.92 2.77
N LEU A 143 4.83 8.40 1.55
CA LEU A 143 4.34 7.57 0.46
C LEU A 143 5.52 6.91 -0.24
N PHE A 144 5.54 5.57 -0.24
CA PHE A 144 6.49 4.74 -0.98
C PHE A 144 5.80 4.05 -2.14
N LYS A 145 6.53 3.93 -3.27
CA LYS A 145 6.16 3.08 -4.40
C LYS A 145 6.97 1.80 -4.35
N LYS A 146 6.29 0.65 -4.45
CA LYS A 146 6.94 -0.65 -4.62
C LYS A 146 7.71 -0.67 -5.94
N THR A 147 8.99 -1.02 -5.89
CA THR A 147 9.86 -1.12 -7.05
C THR A 147 11.04 -2.03 -6.74
N LYS A 148 11.68 -2.52 -7.79
CA LYS A 148 12.98 -3.22 -7.74
C LYS A 148 14.11 -2.40 -8.36
N GLU A 149 13.81 -1.19 -8.85
CA GLU A 149 14.77 -0.32 -9.51
C GLU A 149 15.10 0.88 -8.63
N PHE A 150 16.36 0.99 -8.22
CA PHE A 150 16.85 2.04 -7.34
C PHE A 150 18.11 2.67 -7.92
N ILE A 151 18.23 3.98 -7.76
CA ILE A 151 19.43 4.74 -8.13
C ILE A 151 20.04 5.39 -6.90
N SER A 152 21.35 5.64 -6.94
CA SER A 152 22.06 6.33 -5.85
C SER A 152 21.42 7.69 -5.58
N GLY A 153 21.11 7.95 -4.31
CA GLY A 153 20.39 9.15 -3.86
C GLY A 153 18.93 8.93 -3.53
N ASP A 154 18.30 7.83 -3.96
CA ASP A 154 16.92 7.52 -3.61
C ASP A 154 16.77 7.34 -2.10
N ILE A 155 15.66 7.85 -1.55
CA ILE A 155 15.23 7.47 -0.21
C ILE A 155 14.38 6.21 -0.35
N VAL A 156 14.80 5.16 0.34
CA VAL A 156 14.25 3.81 0.18
C VAL A 156 13.68 3.27 1.48
N LEU A 157 12.70 2.40 1.34
CA LEU A 157 12.25 1.49 2.37
C LEU A 157 13.03 0.20 2.20
N ALA A 158 13.74 -0.22 3.22
CA ALA A 158 14.57 -1.42 3.18
C ALA A 158 14.28 -2.32 4.37
N GLN A 159 14.25 -3.62 4.10
CA GLN A 159 14.25 -4.69 5.09
C GLN A 159 15.70 -4.98 5.45
N THR A 160 15.99 -5.03 6.75
CA THR A 160 17.29 -5.40 7.31
C THR A 160 17.10 -6.48 8.39
N PRO A 161 18.18 -7.16 8.84
CA PRO A 161 18.08 -8.09 9.95
C PRO A 161 17.53 -7.47 11.25
N GLU A 162 17.70 -6.16 11.44
CA GLU A 162 17.18 -5.42 12.59
C GLU A 162 15.74 -4.92 12.38
N GLY A 163 15.15 -5.16 11.21
CA GLY A 163 13.81 -4.73 10.84
C GLY A 163 13.75 -3.76 9.68
N THR A 164 12.57 -3.18 9.45
CA THR A 164 12.33 -2.25 8.34
C THR A 164 12.87 -0.86 8.66
N THR A 165 13.51 -0.21 7.68
CA THR A 165 14.12 1.11 7.87
C THR A 165 13.96 2.01 6.64
N VAL A 166 13.94 3.33 6.88
CA VAL A 166 14.00 4.36 5.82
C VAL A 166 15.39 4.98 5.83
N LYS A 167 16.10 4.92 4.71
CA LYS A 167 17.45 5.47 4.54
C LYS A 167 17.65 5.98 3.11
N ARG A 168 18.74 6.71 2.89
CA ARG A 168 19.18 7.04 1.54
C ARG A 168 20.05 5.90 1.00
N PHE A 169 19.69 5.37 -0.14
CA PHE A 169 20.50 4.41 -0.88
C PHE A 169 21.68 5.13 -1.54
N ILE A 170 22.87 4.63 -1.33
CA ILE A 170 24.09 5.11 -1.99
C ILE A 170 24.72 3.96 -2.75
N SER A 171 24.99 4.20 -4.04
CA SER A 171 25.80 3.34 -4.91
C SER A 171 26.93 4.16 -5.47
N GLN A 172 28.17 3.66 -5.35
CA GLN A 172 29.38 4.38 -5.74
C GLN A 172 30.46 3.42 -6.28
N ASN A 173 31.49 3.96 -6.96
CA ASN A 173 32.55 3.16 -7.61
C ASN A 173 33.72 2.78 -6.68
N LYS A 174 33.63 3.04 -5.37
CA LYS A 174 34.63 2.69 -4.36
C LYS A 174 33.98 2.01 -3.16
N SER A 175 34.78 1.26 -2.40
CA SER A 175 34.29 0.60 -1.17
C SER A 175 33.90 1.63 -0.10
N PRO A 176 32.76 1.42 0.62
CA PRO A 176 31.75 0.41 0.35
C PRO A 176 30.94 0.77 -0.90
N TYR A 177 30.79 -0.18 -1.81
CA TYR A 177 30.14 0.08 -3.12
C TYR A 177 28.66 0.45 -3.00
N GLN A 178 27.96 -0.19 -2.06
CA GLN A 178 26.55 0.07 -1.78
C GLN A 178 26.30 0.08 -0.26
N PHE A 179 25.51 1.04 0.19
CA PHE A 179 25.12 1.15 1.59
C PHE A 179 23.85 2.00 1.76
N LEU A 180 23.21 1.86 2.89
CA LEU A 180 22.13 2.72 3.31
C LEU A 180 22.67 3.81 4.24
N LYS A 181 22.48 5.07 3.85
CA LYS A 181 22.98 6.24 4.57
C LYS A 181 21.84 6.90 5.36
N PRO A 182 21.96 7.06 6.67
CA PRO A 182 21.07 7.93 7.43
C PRO A 182 21.36 9.41 7.08
N GLU A 183 20.36 10.24 7.12
CA GLU A 183 20.46 11.69 7.02
C GLU A 183 20.47 12.34 8.42
N ASN A 184 21.17 11.69 9.35
CA ASN A 184 21.49 12.17 10.68
C ASN A 184 22.86 11.60 11.05
N PRO A 185 23.90 12.45 11.28
CA PRO A 185 25.27 12.00 11.57
C PRO A 185 25.41 11.18 12.86
N LYS A 186 24.40 11.20 13.73
CA LYS A 186 24.42 10.40 14.96
C LYS A 186 24.21 8.90 14.71
N TYR A 187 23.78 8.52 13.50
CA TYR A 187 23.52 7.14 13.12
C TYR A 187 24.58 6.62 12.17
N PRO A 188 25.04 5.37 12.31
CA PRO A 188 25.99 4.77 11.38
C PRO A 188 25.33 4.45 10.03
N ILE A 189 26.17 4.33 9.00
CA ILE A 189 25.74 3.74 7.72
C ILE A 189 25.48 2.24 7.93
N ILE A 190 24.59 1.68 7.11
CA ILE A 190 24.26 0.25 7.10
C ILE A 190 24.81 -0.32 5.79
N LEU A 191 25.78 -1.24 5.91
CA LEU A 191 26.35 -1.92 4.73
C LEU A 191 25.37 -2.97 4.22
N PHE A 192 25.27 -3.13 2.91
CA PHE A 192 24.44 -4.15 2.29
C PHE A 192 24.97 -5.56 2.61
N THR A 193 24.02 -6.45 2.97
CA THR A 193 24.23 -7.88 3.12
C THR A 193 23.22 -8.64 2.25
N ASP A 194 23.44 -9.93 2.04
CA ASP A 194 22.55 -10.79 1.25
C ASP A 194 21.15 -10.97 1.89
N GLU A 195 21.02 -10.63 3.18
CA GLU A 195 19.76 -10.70 3.94
C GLU A 195 18.92 -9.42 3.82
N MET A 196 19.43 -8.40 3.13
CA MET A 196 18.76 -7.10 3.00
C MET A 196 18.04 -6.98 1.67
N GLU A 197 16.85 -6.41 1.71
CA GLU A 197 16.07 -6.11 0.51
C GLU A 197 15.56 -4.67 0.54
N MET A 198 15.72 -3.95 -0.57
CA MET A 198 15.01 -2.69 -0.80
C MET A 198 13.64 -2.98 -1.42
N THR A 199 12.58 -2.53 -0.76
CA THR A 199 11.20 -2.88 -1.11
C THR A 199 10.40 -1.73 -1.70
N GLY A 200 10.81 -0.49 -1.44
CA GLY A 200 10.10 0.69 -1.92
C GLY A 200 10.98 1.93 -2.04
N LYS A 201 10.59 2.81 -2.96
CA LYS A 201 11.18 4.13 -3.18
C LYS A 201 10.23 5.22 -2.74
N MET A 202 10.72 6.20 -2.00
CA MET A 202 9.97 7.37 -1.57
C MET A 202 9.46 8.17 -2.77
N ILE A 203 8.19 8.50 -2.75
CA ILE A 203 7.54 9.40 -3.72
C ILE A 203 7.44 10.80 -3.11
N LYS A 204 6.88 10.90 -1.90
CA LYS A 204 6.76 12.18 -1.19
C LYS A 204 6.43 11.97 0.29
N LYS A 205 6.66 13.00 1.08
CA LYS A 205 6.08 13.19 2.43
C LYS A 205 4.66 13.72 2.29
N LEU A 206 3.73 13.26 3.14
CA LEU A 206 2.31 13.64 3.15
C LEU A 206 2.01 14.70 4.21
#